data_840a7c49abd4cfbb6aa8c4bb340466d4
#
_entry.id   840a7c49abd4cfbb6aa8c4bb340466d4
#
_cell.length_a   1.000
_cell.length_b   1.000
_cell.length_c   1.000
_cell.angle_alpha   90.00
_cell.angle_beta   90.00
_cell.angle_gamma   90.00
#
_symmetry.space_group_name_H-M   'P 1'
#
loop_
_entity.id
_entity.type
_entity.pdbx_description
1 polymer ?
#
loop_
_entity_poly.entity_id
_entity_poly.type
_entity_poly.pdbx_seq_one_letter_code
_entity_poly.pdbx_strand_id
1 'polypeptide(L)'
;MIKNILNRLPRKPSKSAENRDGGGASISSSNASTSSRSNDLVNNRFGNFNATSLSGANPTSNSGPNYGNKIPQAVNMKLNGNSAAASYEALPSFRDVPNSEKQTLFIRKLSLCCVVFDFTDPTKNLKEKEIKRQTLVELVDYVTSANGKFTENVMQEIIKMVSVNLFRTLTSPPRENKVLEAFDLEEEEPSMDPARSHLQIVYEFLLRFVASPETDAKLAKRYIDHSFVLRLLDLFDSEDPREREYLKTVLHRIYGKFMVHRPFIRKAINNIFYRFIFETEKHNGIAELLEILGSIINGFALPLKEEHKLFLVRALIPLHKPKCIPMYHQQLSYCITQFVEKDCKLADTVIRGLLKYWPITNSSKEVMFLGELEEVLEATQPPEFQRCMVPLFRQIGRCLSSSHFQVGSFTSFIRLFYCCFHLLLFLLRVYEAETCFHCEVSNESWSLNVSH
;
A
#
# COMPACT_ATOMS: atom_id res chain seq x y z
N MET A 1 -14.63 0.05 12.14
CA MET A 1 -14.24 1.34 11.53
C MET A 1 -13.76 1.18 10.08
N ILE A 2 -12.95 0.20 9.73
CA ILE A 2 -12.45 -0.06 8.37
C ILE A 2 -13.58 -0.34 7.36
N LYS A 3 -14.63 -1.09 7.73
CA LYS A 3 -15.81 -1.31 6.86
C LYS A 3 -16.50 -0.01 6.41
N ASN A 4 -16.45 1.05 7.21
CA ASN A 4 -17.06 2.34 6.86
C ASN A 4 -16.20 3.20 5.92
N ILE A 5 -14.89 2.97 5.88
CA ILE A 5 -13.97 3.66 4.96
C ILE A 5 -14.04 3.01 3.57
N LEU A 6 -14.15 1.69 3.51
CA LEU A 6 -14.27 0.93 2.25
C LEU A 6 -15.63 1.13 1.54
N ASN A 7 -16.71 1.45 2.27
CA ASN A 7 -18.01 1.75 1.69
C ASN A 7 -18.11 3.10 0.98
N ARG A 8 -17.09 3.96 1.06
CA ARG A 8 -17.01 5.24 0.33
C ARG A 8 -16.31 5.17 -1.03
N LEU A 9 -15.83 3.99 -1.43
CA LEU A 9 -15.25 3.78 -2.76
C LEU A 9 -16.37 3.39 -3.74
N PRO A 10 -16.47 4.01 -4.93
CA PRO A 10 -17.49 3.68 -5.92
C PRO A 10 -17.26 2.25 -6.43
N ARG A 11 -18.24 1.38 -6.17
CA ARG A 11 -18.28 0.01 -6.70
C ARG A 11 -18.63 0.08 -8.19
N LYS A 12 -17.87 -0.58 -9.04
CA LYS A 12 -18.28 -0.84 -10.43
C LYS A 12 -19.57 -1.68 -10.41
N PRO A 13 -20.57 -1.36 -11.24
CA PRO A 13 -21.76 -2.17 -11.32
C PRO A 13 -21.41 -3.54 -11.90
N SER A 14 -21.83 -4.59 -11.20
CA SER A 14 -21.83 -5.97 -11.68
C SER A 14 -22.87 -6.09 -12.80
N LYS A 15 -22.46 -6.60 -13.97
CA LYS A 15 -23.38 -6.98 -15.03
C LYS A 15 -24.12 -8.22 -14.58
N SER A 16 -25.37 -8.08 -14.24
CA SER A 16 -26.34 -9.18 -14.14
C SER A 16 -26.67 -9.66 -15.53
N ALA A 17 -26.57 -10.95 -15.74
CA ALA A 17 -27.05 -11.63 -16.93
C ALA A 17 -28.59 -11.70 -16.87
N GLU A 18 -29.27 -11.10 -17.82
CA GLU A 18 -30.65 -11.43 -18.16
C GLU A 18 -30.68 -12.14 -19.51
N ASN A 19 -31.14 -13.40 -19.45
CA ASN A 19 -31.61 -14.16 -20.59
C ASN A 19 -32.91 -13.58 -21.11
N ARG A 20 -33.06 -13.38 -22.41
CA ARG A 20 -34.30 -13.69 -23.13
C ARG A 20 -34.10 -13.81 -24.64
N ASP A 21 -34.72 -14.85 -25.14
CA ASP A 21 -34.89 -15.39 -26.51
C ASP A 21 -35.26 -14.39 -27.61
N GLY A 22 -34.89 -14.80 -28.85
CA GLY A 22 -35.74 -14.51 -29.99
C GLY A 22 -35.03 -14.21 -31.33
N GLY A 23 -34.76 -15.23 -32.13
CA GLY A 23 -35.12 -15.24 -33.54
C GLY A 23 -34.24 -14.57 -34.60
N GLY A 24 -33.66 -15.36 -35.50
CA GLY A 24 -33.71 -15.05 -36.91
C GLY A 24 -32.42 -14.75 -37.66
N ALA A 25 -31.89 -15.79 -38.31
CA ALA A 25 -31.39 -15.86 -39.72
C ALA A 25 -30.26 -14.90 -40.21
N SER A 26 -29.18 -15.46 -40.56
CA SER A 26 -28.63 -15.95 -41.86
C SER A 26 -27.47 -15.15 -42.47
N ILE A 27 -26.46 -15.95 -42.84
CA ILE A 27 -25.64 -15.94 -44.08
C ILE A 27 -24.40 -15.02 -44.07
N SER A 28 -23.30 -15.59 -44.10
CA SER A 28 -22.30 -16.12 -45.02
C SER A 28 -20.92 -15.45 -44.85
N SER A 29 -19.99 -16.29 -44.73
CA SER A 29 -18.80 -16.64 -45.55
C SER A 29 -17.68 -15.61 -45.50
N SER A 30 -16.45 -15.96 -45.30
CA SER A 30 -15.53 -16.96 -45.76
C SER A 30 -14.08 -16.49 -45.57
N ASN A 31 -13.23 -17.47 -45.32
CA ASN A 31 -11.81 -17.62 -45.67
C ASN A 31 -10.76 -16.95 -44.80
N ALA A 32 -9.99 -17.70 -44.03
CA ALA A 32 -8.94 -18.69 -44.32
C ALA A 32 -7.66 -18.07 -44.90
N SER A 33 -6.60 -18.23 -44.13
CA SER A 33 -5.28 -18.74 -44.47
C SER A 33 -4.26 -18.45 -43.35
N THR A 34 -3.81 -19.45 -42.69
CA THR A 34 -2.58 -20.28 -42.68
C THR A 34 -1.26 -19.53 -42.90
N SER A 35 -0.38 -19.64 -41.91
CA SER A 35 0.97 -20.24 -41.92
C SER A 35 1.75 -19.78 -40.69
N SER A 36 2.16 -20.65 -39.85
CA SER A 36 3.25 -21.62 -39.70
C SER A 36 4.62 -21.03 -39.36
N ARG A 37 5.17 -21.53 -38.24
CA ARG A 37 6.58 -21.77 -37.86
C ARG A 37 7.42 -20.53 -37.52
N SER A 38 8.31 -20.56 -36.53
CA SER A 38 9.18 -21.62 -35.99
C SER A 38 9.77 -21.24 -34.62
N ASN A 39 10.19 -22.25 -33.90
CA ASN A 39 10.98 -22.29 -32.67
C ASN A 39 12.27 -21.47 -32.78
N ASP A 40 12.69 -20.91 -31.61
CA ASP A 40 14.09 -21.10 -31.21
C ASP A 40 14.25 -20.98 -29.70
N LEU A 41 14.87 -22.03 -29.16
CA LEU A 41 15.39 -22.23 -27.82
C LEU A 41 16.69 -21.46 -27.65
N VAL A 42 16.86 -20.71 -26.57
CA VAL A 42 18.21 -20.45 -26.02
C VAL A 42 18.19 -20.48 -24.50
N ASN A 43 18.86 -21.49 -23.98
CA ASN A 43 19.37 -21.63 -22.62
C ASN A 43 20.38 -20.53 -22.27
N ASN A 44 20.35 -20.00 -21.04
CA ASN A 44 21.58 -19.62 -20.34
C ASN A 44 21.41 -19.63 -18.81
N ARG A 45 22.00 -20.60 -18.22
CA ARG A 45 23.11 -20.77 -17.26
C ARG A 45 23.14 -19.75 -16.10
N PHE A 46 22.92 -20.34 -14.92
CA PHE A 46 23.33 -19.83 -13.61
C PHE A 46 24.86 -19.74 -13.50
N GLY A 47 25.36 -18.61 -12.99
CA GLY A 47 26.74 -18.43 -12.57
C GLY A 47 26.81 -18.08 -11.07
N ASN A 48 27.38 -18.98 -10.31
CA ASN A 48 27.85 -18.81 -8.94
C ASN A 48 28.97 -17.79 -8.87
N PHE A 49 28.98 -16.93 -7.85
CA PHE A 49 30.20 -16.24 -7.42
C PHE A 49 30.45 -16.42 -5.93
N ASN A 50 31.52 -17.12 -5.67
CA ASN A 50 32.20 -17.25 -4.38
C ASN A 50 32.97 -15.97 -4.05
N ALA A 51 33.02 -15.68 -2.74
CA ALA A 51 33.88 -14.69 -2.11
C ALA A 51 35.34 -15.13 -2.10
N THR A 52 36.25 -14.21 -2.41
CA THR A 52 37.64 -14.22 -1.86
C THR A 52 38.19 -12.80 -1.77
N SER A 53 38.66 -12.50 -0.59
CA SER A 53 39.45 -11.33 -0.20
C SER A 53 40.81 -11.30 -0.89
N LEU A 54 41.34 -10.11 -1.19
CA LEU A 54 42.72 -9.72 -0.87
C LEU A 54 43.07 -8.27 -1.33
N SER A 55 43.85 -7.68 -0.54
CA SER A 55 44.44 -6.36 -0.44
C SER A 55 45.27 -5.84 -1.64
N GLY A 56 45.29 -4.50 -1.84
CA GLY A 56 46.57 -3.80 -2.07
C GLY A 56 46.72 -3.00 -3.36
N ALA A 57 47.05 -1.69 -3.17
CA ALA A 57 47.84 -0.78 -4.01
C ALA A 57 47.18 -0.01 -5.17
N ASN A 58 47.13 1.31 -5.00
CA ASN A 58 47.05 2.41 -6.00
C ASN A 58 48.35 2.54 -6.83
N PRO A 59 48.47 3.47 -7.83
CA PRO A 59 47.50 4.10 -8.73
C PRO A 59 47.97 4.13 -10.23
N THR A 60 47.10 4.43 -11.16
CA THR A 60 47.39 5.34 -12.30
C THR A 60 46.16 5.64 -13.15
N SER A 61 46.11 6.89 -13.60
CA SER A 61 45.16 7.58 -14.46
C SER A 61 44.84 6.88 -15.78
N ASN A 62 43.50 6.88 -16.17
CA ASN A 62 43.16 7.21 -17.54
C ASN A 62 41.66 7.58 -17.68
N SER A 63 41.48 8.64 -18.42
CA SER A 63 40.26 9.35 -18.77
C SER A 63 39.28 8.53 -19.62
N GLY A 64 38.03 8.46 -19.18
CA GLY A 64 36.88 8.03 -19.98
C GLY A 64 35.64 8.90 -19.65
N PRO A 65 34.70 9.16 -20.58
CA PRO A 65 33.78 10.27 -20.47
C PRO A 65 32.68 10.04 -19.44
N ASN A 66 32.59 10.99 -18.55
CA ASN A 66 31.68 11.08 -17.43
C ASN A 66 30.28 11.51 -17.94
N TYR A 67 29.33 10.60 -18.03
CA TYR A 67 27.91 10.96 -18.12
C TYR A 67 27.43 11.33 -16.70
N GLY A 68 27.72 12.55 -16.31
CA GLY A 68 27.19 13.14 -15.10
C GLY A 68 25.71 13.40 -15.20
N ASN A 69 24.88 12.59 -14.57
CA ASN A 69 23.52 12.93 -14.21
C ASN A 69 23.56 14.14 -13.27
N LYS A 70 23.31 15.32 -13.84
CA LYS A 70 23.07 16.53 -13.04
C LYS A 70 21.73 16.39 -12.35
N ILE A 71 21.77 16.01 -11.08
CA ILE A 71 20.68 16.20 -10.12
C ILE A 71 20.46 17.72 -10.03
N PRO A 72 19.26 18.24 -10.23
CA PRO A 72 19.00 19.64 -9.92
C PRO A 72 19.10 19.81 -8.41
N GLN A 73 20.22 20.36 -7.94
CA GLN A 73 20.33 20.85 -6.58
C GLN A 73 19.28 21.93 -6.37
N ALA A 74 18.53 21.84 -5.29
CA ALA A 74 17.70 22.93 -4.80
C ALA A 74 18.56 24.20 -4.74
N VAL A 75 18.22 25.17 -5.57
CA VAL A 75 18.84 26.48 -5.52
C VAL A 75 18.33 27.12 -4.25
N ASN A 76 19.06 26.95 -3.16
CA ASN A 76 18.96 27.79 -1.98
C ASN A 76 19.40 29.18 -2.41
N MET A 77 18.48 29.99 -2.93
CA MET A 77 18.66 31.43 -2.98
C MET A 77 18.66 31.93 -1.54
N LYS A 78 19.85 31.90 -0.90
CA LYS A 78 20.11 32.79 0.21
C LYS A 78 19.94 34.19 -0.35
N LEU A 79 18.92 34.91 0.05
CA LEU A 79 18.82 36.34 -0.14
C LEU A 79 19.99 36.97 0.66
N ASN A 80 21.13 37.13 -0.01
CA ASN A 80 22.16 38.05 0.47
C ASN A 80 21.55 39.46 0.41
N GLY A 81 21.50 40.14 1.54
CA GLY A 81 21.09 41.53 1.64
C GLY A 81 21.85 42.40 0.65
N ASN A 82 21.12 43.30 -0.02
CA ASN A 82 21.49 44.29 -1.01
C ASN A 82 21.42 43.87 -2.49
N SER A 83 20.26 43.42 -2.95
CA SER A 83 19.75 43.78 -4.27
C SER A 83 18.24 43.99 -4.14
N ALA A 84 17.69 45.00 -4.80
CA ALA A 84 16.31 45.42 -4.71
C ALA A 84 15.36 44.22 -4.66
N ALA A 85 14.74 44.01 -3.50
CA ALA A 85 13.77 42.94 -3.27
C ALA A 85 12.63 43.18 -4.27
N ALA A 86 12.60 42.34 -5.33
CA ALA A 86 11.38 42.23 -6.12
C ALA A 86 10.28 41.86 -5.12
N SER A 87 9.38 42.81 -4.88
CA SER A 87 8.34 42.68 -3.87
C SER A 87 7.53 41.45 -4.21
N TYR A 88 7.36 40.53 -3.23
CA TYR A 88 6.49 39.35 -3.37
C TYR A 88 5.05 39.86 -3.34
N GLU A 89 4.50 40.17 -4.53
CA GLU A 89 3.19 40.81 -4.67
C GLU A 89 2.11 39.82 -5.09
N ALA A 90 0.88 40.09 -4.65
CA ALA A 90 -0.27 39.31 -5.05
C ALA A 90 -0.55 39.46 -6.55
N LEU A 91 -0.75 38.35 -7.25
CA LEU A 91 -1.18 38.35 -8.65
C LEU A 91 -2.70 38.50 -8.75
N PRO A 92 -3.24 39.00 -9.90
CA PRO A 92 -4.68 39.12 -10.12
C PRO A 92 -5.43 37.81 -9.87
N SER A 93 -6.73 37.89 -9.52
CA SER A 93 -7.59 36.74 -9.43
C SER A 93 -7.88 36.14 -10.82
N PHE A 94 -8.15 34.85 -10.91
CA PHE A 94 -8.59 34.22 -12.16
C PHE A 94 -9.92 34.73 -12.69
N ARG A 95 -10.70 35.45 -11.85
CA ARG A 95 -11.98 36.07 -12.25
C ARG A 95 -11.76 37.39 -13.00
N ASP A 96 -10.64 38.07 -12.74
CA ASP A 96 -10.34 39.40 -13.25
C ASP A 96 -9.61 39.33 -14.61
N VAL A 97 -9.33 38.12 -15.11
CA VAL A 97 -8.50 37.92 -16.31
C VAL A 97 -9.30 37.17 -17.39
N PRO A 98 -9.21 37.56 -18.67
CA PRO A 98 -9.86 36.86 -19.77
C PRO A 98 -9.37 35.41 -19.92
N ASN A 99 -10.22 34.55 -20.46
CA ASN A 99 -9.93 33.12 -20.57
C ASN A 99 -8.61 32.80 -21.32
N SER A 100 -8.24 33.63 -22.30
CA SER A 100 -7.01 33.53 -23.07
C SER A 100 -5.73 33.66 -22.22
N GLU A 101 -5.79 34.42 -21.13
CA GLU A 101 -4.65 34.71 -20.25
C GLU A 101 -4.60 33.83 -19.01
N LYS A 102 -5.67 33.10 -18.72
CA LYS A 102 -5.77 32.27 -17.50
C LYS A 102 -4.64 31.23 -17.40
N GLN A 103 -4.26 30.60 -18.50
CA GLN A 103 -3.17 29.62 -18.49
C GLN A 103 -1.81 30.26 -18.17
N THR A 104 -1.54 31.44 -18.72
CA THR A 104 -0.32 32.20 -18.43
C THR A 104 -0.29 32.64 -16.97
N LEU A 105 -1.42 33.15 -16.46
CA LEU A 105 -1.57 33.51 -15.06
C LEU A 105 -1.39 32.30 -14.14
N PHE A 106 -1.94 31.13 -14.52
CA PHE A 106 -1.79 29.91 -13.76
C PHE A 106 -0.31 29.52 -13.61
N ILE A 107 0.48 29.54 -14.68
CA ILE A 107 1.93 29.28 -14.63
C ILE A 107 2.64 30.30 -13.76
N ARG A 108 2.29 31.58 -13.85
CA ARG A 108 2.88 32.64 -12.99
C ARG A 108 2.57 32.41 -11.51
N LYS A 109 1.34 32.00 -11.16
CA LYS A 109 0.94 31.66 -9.79
C LYS A 109 1.67 30.43 -9.27
N LEU A 110 1.86 29.38 -10.10
CA LEU A 110 2.68 28.22 -9.76
C LEU A 110 4.13 28.64 -9.46
N SER A 111 4.72 29.49 -10.32
CA SER A 111 6.09 29.98 -10.11
C SER A 111 6.23 30.83 -8.84
N LEU A 112 5.22 31.64 -8.52
CA LEU A 112 5.16 32.40 -7.27
C LEU A 112 5.17 31.46 -6.05
N CYS A 113 4.40 30.37 -6.10
CA CYS A 113 4.32 29.39 -5.04
C CYS A 113 5.58 28.51 -4.90
N CYS A 114 6.55 28.57 -5.85
CA CYS A 114 7.84 27.90 -5.70
C CYS A 114 8.77 28.57 -4.67
N VAL A 115 8.49 29.79 -4.23
CA VAL A 115 9.25 30.43 -3.16
C VAL A 115 8.99 29.72 -1.84
N VAL A 116 10.06 29.25 -1.19
CA VAL A 116 9.97 28.58 0.12
C VAL A 116 10.29 29.60 1.21
N PHE A 117 9.39 29.73 2.17
CA PHE A 117 9.54 30.58 3.34
C PHE A 117 10.01 29.77 4.55
N ASP A 118 10.73 30.44 5.43
CA ASP A 118 11.04 29.90 6.75
C ASP A 118 9.82 30.06 7.67
N PHE A 119 9.26 28.93 8.11
CA PHE A 119 8.11 28.88 9.01
C PHE A 119 8.50 28.68 10.47
N THR A 120 9.79 28.47 10.78
CA THR A 120 10.26 28.33 12.17
C THR A 120 10.08 29.64 12.94
N ASP A 121 10.21 30.78 12.24
CA ASP A 121 9.89 32.09 12.81
C ASP A 121 8.48 32.53 12.35
N PRO A 122 7.49 32.54 13.25
CA PRO A 122 6.12 32.91 12.89
C PRO A 122 5.96 34.39 12.54
N THR A 123 6.92 35.24 12.89
CA THR A 123 6.83 36.72 12.67
C THR A 123 7.40 37.17 11.32
N LYS A 124 8.23 36.34 10.69
CA LYS A 124 8.86 36.68 9.41
C LYS A 124 7.93 36.48 8.22
N ASN A 125 7.94 37.42 7.30
CA ASN A 125 7.27 37.33 6.00
C ASN A 125 5.76 37.03 6.10
N LEU A 126 5.06 37.58 7.09
CA LEU A 126 3.64 37.29 7.33
C LEU A 126 2.76 37.60 6.11
N LYS A 127 2.99 38.77 5.45
CA LYS A 127 2.25 39.15 4.25
C LYS A 127 2.51 38.22 3.09
N GLU A 128 3.76 37.89 2.85
CA GLU A 128 4.19 37.03 1.77
C GLU A 128 3.71 35.59 1.98
N LYS A 129 3.75 35.09 3.22
CA LYS A 129 3.19 33.78 3.59
C LYS A 129 1.69 33.75 3.32
N GLU A 130 0.94 34.79 3.69
CA GLU A 130 -0.50 34.88 3.44
C GLU A 130 -0.83 34.99 1.94
N ILE A 131 -0.07 35.79 1.17
CA ILE A 131 -0.21 35.86 -0.30
C ILE A 131 -0.01 34.46 -0.91
N LYS A 132 1.03 33.75 -0.47
CA LYS A 132 1.28 32.38 -0.94
C LYS A 132 0.12 31.45 -0.59
N ARG A 133 -0.39 31.50 0.65
CA ARG A 133 -1.51 30.67 1.09
C ARG A 133 -2.75 30.90 0.23
N GLN A 134 -3.13 32.15 0.02
CA GLN A 134 -4.27 32.53 -0.83
C GLN A 134 -4.08 32.09 -2.28
N THR A 135 -2.87 32.29 -2.83
CA THR A 135 -2.53 31.85 -4.18
C THR A 135 -2.65 30.33 -4.33
N LEU A 136 -2.20 29.55 -3.32
CA LEU A 136 -2.35 28.09 -3.31
C LEU A 136 -3.82 27.66 -3.29
N VAL A 137 -4.68 28.34 -2.52
CA VAL A 137 -6.13 28.06 -2.52
C VAL A 137 -6.75 28.33 -3.89
N GLU A 138 -6.42 29.47 -4.52
CA GLU A 138 -6.89 29.76 -5.87
C GLU A 138 -6.41 28.73 -6.91
N LEU A 139 -5.19 28.19 -6.76
CA LEU A 139 -4.67 27.14 -7.62
C LEU A 139 -5.46 25.82 -7.44
N VAL A 140 -5.87 25.47 -6.21
CA VAL A 140 -6.73 24.31 -5.93
C VAL A 140 -8.09 24.48 -6.62
N ASP A 141 -8.71 25.65 -6.48
CA ASP A 141 -9.99 25.96 -7.11
C ASP A 141 -9.91 25.90 -8.64
N TYR A 142 -8.82 26.43 -9.21
CA TYR A 142 -8.59 26.41 -10.65
C TYR A 142 -8.47 24.98 -11.19
N VAL A 143 -7.67 24.10 -10.54
CA VAL A 143 -7.52 22.70 -10.96
C VAL A 143 -8.81 21.92 -10.79
N THR A 144 -9.59 22.24 -9.76
CA THR A 144 -10.89 21.60 -9.50
C THR A 144 -11.95 21.95 -10.54
N SER A 145 -11.93 23.20 -11.03
CA SER A 145 -12.87 23.72 -12.02
C SER A 145 -12.35 23.70 -13.46
N ALA A 146 -11.17 23.10 -13.71
CA ALA A 146 -10.54 23.07 -15.02
C ALA A 146 -11.42 22.34 -16.06
N ASN A 147 -11.69 23.02 -17.16
CA ASN A 147 -12.38 22.49 -18.34
C ASN A 147 -11.40 22.47 -19.51
N GLY A 148 -10.60 21.43 -19.61
CA GLY A 148 -9.63 21.25 -20.69
C GLY A 148 -8.30 20.66 -20.22
N LYS A 149 -7.70 19.86 -21.07
CA LYS A 149 -6.48 19.10 -20.73
C LYS A 149 -5.31 20.03 -20.40
N PHE A 150 -4.62 19.69 -19.33
CA PHE A 150 -3.38 20.37 -18.97
C PHE A 150 -2.29 20.08 -20.02
N THR A 151 -1.66 21.15 -20.53
CA THR A 151 -0.54 21.04 -21.47
C THR A 151 0.71 20.53 -20.78
N GLU A 152 1.68 20.05 -21.55
CA GLU A 152 2.93 19.50 -21.05
C GLU A 152 3.70 20.52 -20.17
N ASN A 153 3.80 21.76 -20.62
CA ASN A 153 4.44 22.85 -19.88
C ASN A 153 3.74 23.13 -18.54
N VAL A 154 2.41 23.11 -18.52
CA VAL A 154 1.62 23.28 -17.29
C VAL A 154 1.90 22.14 -16.31
N MET A 155 1.94 20.89 -16.80
CA MET A 155 2.24 19.72 -15.94
C MET A 155 3.64 19.80 -15.33
N GLN A 156 4.62 20.25 -16.10
CA GLN A 156 5.98 20.43 -15.63
C GLN A 156 6.04 21.46 -14.47
N GLU A 157 5.41 22.63 -14.64
CA GLU A 157 5.40 23.66 -13.60
C GLU A 157 4.59 23.23 -12.37
N ILE A 158 3.50 22.47 -12.54
CA ILE A 158 2.75 21.87 -11.44
C ILE A 158 3.67 20.96 -10.61
N ILE A 159 4.33 20.00 -11.25
CA ILE A 159 5.16 19.03 -10.52
C ILE A 159 6.38 19.71 -9.90
N LYS A 160 6.95 20.71 -10.53
CA LYS A 160 8.01 21.53 -9.97
C LYS A 160 7.56 22.25 -8.69
N MET A 161 6.41 22.95 -8.73
CA MET A 161 5.85 23.64 -7.57
C MET A 161 5.58 22.66 -6.41
N VAL A 162 4.93 21.52 -6.69
CA VAL A 162 4.66 20.48 -5.71
C VAL A 162 5.97 19.94 -5.11
N SER A 163 6.96 19.62 -5.96
CA SER A 163 8.24 19.05 -5.54
C SER A 163 9.03 19.97 -4.63
N VAL A 164 9.04 21.28 -4.94
CA VAL A 164 9.77 22.27 -4.14
C VAL A 164 9.14 22.45 -2.76
N ASN A 165 7.82 22.33 -2.65
CA ASN A 165 7.13 22.53 -1.38
C ASN A 165 7.06 21.26 -0.52
N LEU A 166 6.82 20.09 -1.12
CA LEU A 166 6.61 18.85 -0.35
C LEU A 166 7.91 18.14 0.00
N PHE A 167 8.84 18.05 -0.96
CA PHE A 167 10.02 17.20 -0.80
C PHE A 167 11.10 17.89 0.03
N ARG A 168 11.01 17.65 1.31
CA ARG A 168 11.95 18.09 2.33
C ARG A 168 12.59 16.91 3.04
N THR A 169 13.70 17.14 3.72
CA THR A 169 14.26 16.15 4.64
C THR A 169 13.45 16.18 5.93
N LEU A 170 12.92 15.05 6.33
CA LEU A 170 12.28 14.90 7.63
C LEU A 170 13.39 14.92 8.68
N THR A 171 13.40 15.94 9.53
CA THR A 171 14.30 15.98 10.68
C THR A 171 13.65 15.18 11.78
N SER A 172 14.16 13.97 12.01
CA SER A 172 13.86 13.28 13.27
C SER A 172 14.44 14.13 14.41
N PRO A 173 13.64 14.51 15.43
CA PRO A 173 14.20 15.13 16.60
C PRO A 173 15.31 14.23 17.15
N PRO A 174 16.42 14.81 17.69
CA PRO A 174 17.44 14.03 18.36
C PRO A 174 16.77 13.29 19.50
N ARG A 175 16.49 12.01 19.30
CA ARG A 175 16.02 11.14 20.38
C ARG A 175 17.20 10.96 21.30
N GLU A 176 17.26 11.77 22.34
CA GLU A 176 18.08 11.46 23.51
C GLU A 176 17.75 10.03 23.91
N ASN A 177 18.81 9.24 24.17
CA ASN A 177 18.73 7.85 24.56
C ASN A 177 17.87 7.71 25.82
N LYS A 178 16.56 7.74 25.73
CA LYS A 178 15.65 7.23 26.75
C LYS A 178 15.75 5.70 26.71
N VAL A 179 16.89 5.23 27.20
CA VAL A 179 17.08 3.87 27.65
C VAL A 179 16.20 3.72 28.89
N LEU A 180 15.25 2.83 28.82
CA LEU A 180 14.49 2.30 29.95
C LEU A 180 13.56 3.30 30.69
N GLU A 181 12.36 3.45 30.14
CA GLU A 181 11.19 3.35 31.04
C GLU A 181 9.98 2.92 30.19
N ALA A 182 9.72 1.64 30.22
CA ALA A 182 8.71 0.96 29.39
C ALA A 182 7.31 1.06 30.01
N PHE A 183 6.97 2.12 30.75
CA PHE A 183 5.69 2.19 31.46
C PHE A 183 4.95 3.53 31.42
N ASP A 184 5.54 4.61 30.88
CA ASP A 184 4.79 5.83 30.59
C ASP A 184 4.89 6.16 29.12
N LEU A 185 3.98 5.62 28.32
CA LEU A 185 3.55 6.20 27.06
C LEU A 185 2.66 7.41 27.43
N GLU A 186 3.24 8.44 28.01
CA GLU A 186 2.70 9.79 27.83
C GLU A 186 2.66 9.98 26.33
N GLU A 187 1.46 10.21 25.78
CA GLU A 187 1.24 10.50 24.37
C GLU A 187 2.00 11.79 24.06
N GLU A 188 3.29 11.68 23.72
CA GLU A 188 4.04 12.80 23.18
C GLU A 188 3.27 13.32 21.97
N GLU A 189 2.79 14.55 22.05
CA GLU A 189 2.10 15.17 20.91
C GLU A 189 3.04 15.11 19.69
N PRO A 190 2.55 14.60 18.54
CA PRO A 190 3.37 14.45 17.36
C PRO A 190 3.93 15.81 16.93
N SER A 191 5.23 15.86 16.65
CA SER A 191 5.91 17.07 16.17
C SER A 191 5.27 17.53 14.86
N MET A 192 4.66 18.70 14.89
CA MET A 192 3.99 19.27 13.73
C MET A 192 4.93 20.19 12.96
N ASP A 193 5.01 20.01 11.65
CA ASP A 193 5.76 20.90 10.76
C ASP A 193 5.20 22.34 10.84
N PRO A 194 6.03 23.36 11.13
CA PRO A 194 5.57 24.76 11.16
C PRO A 194 4.92 25.22 9.85
N ALA A 195 5.31 24.66 8.69
CA ALA A 195 4.74 24.97 7.38
C ALA A 195 3.42 24.25 7.10
N ARG A 196 2.87 23.50 8.05
CA ARG A 196 1.73 22.59 7.88
C ARG A 196 0.53 23.21 7.16
N SER A 197 0.16 24.45 7.52
CA SER A 197 -0.98 25.16 6.89
C SER A 197 -0.83 25.33 5.38
N HIS A 198 0.41 25.47 4.89
CA HIS A 198 0.73 25.53 3.47
C HIS A 198 0.86 24.15 2.84
N LEU A 199 1.54 23.22 3.53
CA LEU A 199 1.73 21.84 3.06
C LEU A 199 0.39 21.15 2.81
N GLN A 200 -0.59 21.33 3.71
CA GLN A 200 -1.93 20.79 3.54
C GLN A 200 -2.57 21.22 2.22
N ILE A 201 -2.47 22.52 1.86
CA ILE A 201 -3.05 23.03 0.61
C ILE A 201 -2.29 22.47 -0.60
N VAL A 202 -0.96 22.28 -0.49
CA VAL A 202 -0.16 21.67 -1.57
C VAL A 202 -0.52 20.19 -1.75
N TYR A 203 -0.77 19.44 -0.67
CA TYR A 203 -1.28 18.06 -0.78
C TYR A 203 -2.66 18.00 -1.42
N GLU A 204 -3.57 18.89 -1.01
CA GLU A 204 -4.91 18.99 -1.62
C GLU A 204 -4.80 19.33 -3.12
N PHE A 205 -3.93 20.26 -3.48
CA PHE A 205 -3.65 20.62 -4.88
C PHE A 205 -3.16 19.38 -5.68
N LEU A 206 -2.16 18.66 -5.15
CA LEU A 206 -1.64 17.45 -5.80
C LEU A 206 -2.72 16.37 -5.94
N LEU A 207 -3.53 16.17 -4.91
CA LEU A 207 -4.63 15.21 -4.92
C LEU A 207 -5.65 15.56 -6.01
N ARG A 208 -6.06 16.82 -6.11
CA ARG A 208 -6.99 17.31 -7.14
C ARG A 208 -6.42 17.16 -8.53
N PHE A 209 -5.15 17.53 -8.71
CA PHE A 209 -4.45 17.37 -9.98
C PHE A 209 -4.39 15.91 -10.42
N VAL A 210 -3.97 15.00 -9.54
CA VAL A 210 -3.90 13.55 -9.87
C VAL A 210 -5.30 12.99 -10.14
N ALA A 211 -6.31 13.39 -9.37
CA ALA A 211 -7.68 12.88 -9.52
C ALA A 211 -8.39 13.46 -10.76
N SER A 212 -8.00 14.63 -11.24
CA SER A 212 -8.65 15.33 -12.34
C SER A 212 -8.70 14.48 -13.62
N PRO A 213 -9.85 14.43 -14.32
CA PRO A 213 -9.96 13.80 -15.63
C PRO A 213 -9.12 14.53 -16.70
N GLU A 214 -8.84 15.82 -16.50
CA GLU A 214 -8.06 16.65 -17.41
C GLU A 214 -6.56 16.34 -17.37
N THR A 215 -6.09 15.62 -16.34
CA THR A 215 -4.71 15.15 -16.25
C THR A 215 -4.53 13.87 -17.06
N ASP A 216 -3.94 14.00 -18.26
CA ASP A 216 -3.61 12.83 -19.10
C ASP A 216 -2.51 11.99 -18.46
N ALA A 217 -2.83 10.74 -18.13
CA ALA A 217 -1.89 9.80 -17.53
C ALA A 217 -0.69 9.47 -18.41
N LYS A 218 -0.85 9.50 -19.75
CA LYS A 218 0.24 9.22 -20.70
C LYS A 218 1.30 10.32 -20.69
N LEU A 219 0.87 11.55 -20.46
CA LEU A 219 1.74 12.70 -20.40
C LEU A 219 2.31 12.89 -19.00
N ALA A 220 1.44 12.87 -17.98
CA ALA A 220 1.81 13.13 -16.59
C ALA A 220 2.82 12.10 -16.02
N LYS A 221 2.84 10.84 -16.52
CA LYS A 221 3.82 9.81 -16.09
C LYS A 221 5.28 10.19 -16.36
N ARG A 222 5.55 11.18 -17.21
CA ARG A 222 6.91 11.66 -17.48
C ARG A 222 7.45 12.51 -16.32
N TYR A 223 6.54 13.16 -15.60
CA TYR A 223 6.85 14.09 -14.50
C TYR A 223 6.61 13.45 -13.13
N ILE A 224 5.54 12.64 -13.00
CA ILE A 224 5.32 11.74 -11.86
C ILE A 224 6.07 10.45 -12.17
N ASP A 225 7.38 10.49 -12.12
CA ASP A 225 8.29 9.40 -12.41
C ASP A 225 8.61 8.55 -11.17
N HIS A 226 9.53 7.60 -11.31
CA HIS A 226 9.96 6.75 -10.20
C HIS A 226 10.64 7.55 -9.08
N SER A 227 11.39 8.61 -9.43
CA SER A 227 12.06 9.47 -8.45
C SER A 227 11.05 10.25 -7.62
N PHE A 228 10.02 10.80 -8.28
CA PHE A 228 8.91 11.48 -7.59
C PHE A 228 8.20 10.53 -6.62
N VAL A 229 7.90 9.29 -7.06
CA VAL A 229 7.24 8.28 -6.22
C VAL A 229 8.10 7.89 -5.02
N LEU A 230 9.42 7.72 -5.18
CA LEU A 230 10.32 7.41 -4.06
C LEU A 230 10.33 8.55 -3.03
N ARG A 231 10.50 9.80 -3.48
CA ARG A 231 10.47 10.96 -2.60
C ARG A 231 9.14 11.11 -1.87
N LEU A 232 8.02 10.75 -2.53
CA LEU A 232 6.70 10.72 -1.89
C LEU A 232 6.61 9.62 -0.81
N LEU A 233 7.21 8.46 -1.07
CA LEU A 233 7.28 7.36 -0.11
C LEU A 233 8.18 7.69 1.09
N ASP A 234 9.27 8.43 0.89
CA ASP A 234 10.15 8.87 1.98
C ASP A 234 9.40 9.77 3.00
N LEU A 235 8.38 10.52 2.55
CA LEU A 235 7.57 11.35 3.43
C LEU A 235 6.61 10.54 4.34
N PHE A 236 6.36 9.26 4.06
CA PHE A 236 5.53 8.43 4.96
C PHE A 236 6.14 8.24 6.34
N ASP A 237 7.42 8.50 6.51
CA ASP A 237 8.05 8.48 7.85
C ASP A 237 7.80 9.77 8.66
N SER A 238 6.96 10.68 8.18
CA SER A 238 6.52 11.86 8.91
C SER A 238 5.83 11.49 10.23
N GLU A 239 6.10 12.25 11.29
CA GLU A 239 5.45 12.09 12.59
C GLU A 239 3.98 12.57 12.55
N ASP A 240 3.64 13.54 11.69
CA ASP A 240 2.27 14.07 11.57
C ASP A 240 1.34 13.03 10.90
N PRO A 241 0.38 12.43 11.64
CA PRO A 241 -0.54 11.44 11.08
C PRO A 241 -1.45 12.01 9.99
N ARG A 242 -1.71 13.33 10.00
CA ARG A 242 -2.53 13.99 8.98
C ARG A 242 -1.79 14.13 7.66
N GLU A 243 -0.46 14.33 7.71
CA GLU A 243 0.37 14.31 6.52
C GLU A 243 0.38 12.91 5.90
N ARG A 244 0.55 11.88 6.73
CA ARG A 244 0.50 10.48 6.27
C ARG A 244 -0.84 10.10 5.64
N GLU A 245 -1.96 10.64 6.16
CA GLU A 245 -3.30 10.44 5.58
C GLU A 245 -3.43 11.06 4.17
N TYR A 246 -2.89 12.27 3.96
CA TYR A 246 -2.80 12.86 2.61
C TYR A 246 -1.92 12.03 1.69
N LEU A 247 -0.74 11.63 2.15
CA LEU A 247 0.19 10.80 1.38
C LEU A 247 -0.45 9.47 0.96
N LYS A 248 -1.16 8.82 1.88
CA LYS A 248 -1.93 7.60 1.62
C LYS A 248 -2.92 7.81 0.47
N THR A 249 -3.71 8.86 0.55
CA THR A 249 -4.73 9.16 -0.46
C THR A 249 -4.11 9.50 -1.81
N VAL A 250 -3.05 10.32 -1.84
CA VAL A 250 -2.32 10.69 -3.06
C VAL A 250 -1.68 9.46 -3.71
N LEU A 251 -0.94 8.65 -2.94
CA LEU A 251 -0.26 7.46 -3.46
C LEU A 251 -1.27 6.42 -4.00
N HIS A 252 -2.39 6.24 -3.32
CA HIS A 252 -3.45 5.36 -3.79
C HIS A 252 -4.06 5.86 -5.13
N ARG A 253 -4.24 7.17 -5.30
CA ARG A 253 -4.69 7.77 -6.57
C ARG A 253 -3.66 7.62 -7.68
N ILE A 254 -2.37 7.83 -7.37
CA ILE A 254 -1.26 7.59 -8.30
C ILE A 254 -1.26 6.12 -8.74
N TYR A 255 -1.36 5.17 -7.79
CA TYR A 255 -1.43 3.73 -8.09
C TYR A 255 -2.62 3.38 -8.99
N GLY A 256 -3.78 4.00 -8.74
CA GLY A 256 -4.98 3.79 -9.56
C GLY A 256 -4.82 4.30 -11.00
N LYS A 257 -4.34 5.54 -11.15
CA LYS A 257 -4.27 6.26 -12.43
C LYS A 257 -3.09 5.83 -13.31
N PHE A 258 -1.90 5.61 -12.72
CA PHE A 258 -0.67 5.30 -13.46
C PHE A 258 -0.32 3.81 -13.40
N MET A 259 -0.97 2.99 -14.22
CA MET A 259 -0.80 1.53 -14.22
C MET A 259 0.67 1.10 -14.41
N VAL A 260 1.45 1.87 -15.17
CA VAL A 260 2.87 1.61 -15.42
C VAL A 260 3.73 1.65 -14.15
N HIS A 261 3.34 2.42 -13.14
CA HIS A 261 4.07 2.56 -11.89
C HIS A 261 3.69 1.49 -10.84
N ARG A 262 2.61 0.73 -11.05
CA ARG A 262 2.12 -0.27 -10.07
C ARG A 262 3.18 -1.27 -9.61
N PRO A 263 3.94 -1.94 -10.50
CA PRO A 263 4.98 -2.87 -10.07
C PRO A 263 6.08 -2.18 -9.26
N PHE A 264 6.48 -0.97 -9.68
CA PHE A 264 7.48 -0.19 -9.00
C PHE A 264 7.04 0.23 -7.60
N ILE A 265 5.81 0.76 -7.45
CA ILE A 265 5.25 1.16 -6.15
C ILE A 265 5.19 -0.03 -5.19
N ARG A 266 4.69 -1.20 -5.64
CA ARG A 266 4.67 -2.42 -4.81
C ARG A 266 6.07 -2.83 -4.35
N LYS A 267 7.07 -2.78 -5.26
CA LYS A 267 8.46 -3.09 -4.92
C LYS A 267 9.04 -2.10 -3.93
N ALA A 268 8.77 -0.80 -4.09
CA ALA A 268 9.27 0.24 -3.20
C ALA A 268 8.67 0.10 -1.79
N ILE A 269 7.36 -0.12 -1.66
CA ILE A 269 6.71 -0.41 -0.37
C ILE A 269 7.29 -1.67 0.27
N ASN A 270 7.51 -2.73 -0.51
CA ASN A 270 8.14 -3.96 -0.01
C ASN A 270 9.55 -3.71 0.55
N ASN A 271 10.34 -2.87 -0.12
CA ASN A 271 11.67 -2.48 0.38
C ASN A 271 11.59 -1.71 1.70
N ILE A 272 10.59 -0.82 1.87
CA ILE A 272 10.35 -0.12 3.15
C ILE A 272 10.08 -1.15 4.26
N PHE A 273 9.21 -2.15 4.02
CA PHE A 273 8.93 -3.19 4.99
C PHE A 273 10.15 -4.04 5.33
N TYR A 274 10.99 -4.40 4.34
CA TYR A 274 12.23 -5.14 4.61
C TYR A 274 13.18 -4.33 5.49
N ARG A 275 13.39 -3.05 5.18
CA ARG A 275 14.23 -2.19 6.03
C ARG A 275 13.66 -2.07 7.44
N PHE A 276 12.36 -1.89 7.56
CA PHE A 276 11.67 -1.83 8.85
C PHE A 276 11.82 -3.12 9.66
N ILE A 277 11.58 -4.29 9.05
CA ILE A 277 11.63 -5.59 9.75
C ILE A 277 13.05 -5.99 10.16
N PHE A 278 14.03 -5.75 9.30
CA PHE A 278 15.35 -6.34 9.43
C PHE A 278 16.47 -5.36 9.81
N GLU A 279 16.25 -4.05 9.64
CA GLU A 279 17.29 -3.06 9.86
C GLU A 279 16.95 -2.07 10.97
N THR A 280 15.79 -1.40 10.90
CA THR A 280 15.53 -0.23 11.73
C THR A 280 14.52 -0.45 12.85
N GLU A 281 13.52 -1.29 12.64
CA GLU A 281 12.29 -1.41 13.46
C GLU A 281 11.60 -0.06 13.74
N LYS A 282 11.91 0.99 12.93
CA LYS A 282 11.40 2.37 13.10
C LYS A 282 10.90 2.88 11.75
N HIS A 283 9.62 3.21 11.69
CA HIS A 283 8.98 3.90 10.56
C HIS A 283 7.55 4.26 10.96
N ASN A 284 7.18 5.52 10.82
CA ASN A 284 5.89 6.02 11.31
C ASN A 284 4.69 5.62 10.42
N GLY A 285 4.91 5.39 9.12
CA GLY A 285 3.86 5.17 8.12
C GLY A 285 3.57 3.71 7.74
N ILE A 286 3.93 2.73 8.57
CA ILE A 286 3.68 1.31 8.26
C ILE A 286 2.18 1.03 8.14
N ALA A 287 1.36 1.59 9.04
CA ALA A 287 -0.08 1.40 9.03
C ALA A 287 -0.72 1.93 7.73
N GLU A 288 -0.38 3.15 7.32
CA GLU A 288 -0.91 3.78 6.11
C GLU A 288 -0.48 3.04 4.83
N LEU A 289 0.77 2.55 4.80
CA LEU A 289 1.25 1.71 3.69
C LEU A 289 0.51 0.37 3.61
N LEU A 290 0.20 -0.25 4.75
CA LEU A 290 -0.61 -1.46 4.82
C LEU A 290 -2.06 -1.21 4.37
N GLU A 291 -2.66 -0.06 4.70
CA GLU A 291 -4.00 0.30 4.21
C GLU A 291 -4.05 0.40 2.68
N ILE A 292 -3.03 1.04 2.06
CA ILE A 292 -2.90 1.07 0.60
C ILE A 292 -2.79 -0.35 0.04
N LEU A 293 -1.95 -1.18 0.67
CA LEU A 293 -1.75 -2.57 0.23
C LEU A 293 -3.00 -3.43 0.40
N GLY A 294 -3.76 -3.26 1.48
CA GLY A 294 -5.04 -3.95 1.66
C GLY A 294 -6.00 -3.70 0.49
N SER A 295 -6.08 -2.44 0.04
CA SER A 295 -6.85 -2.07 -1.16
C SER A 295 -6.29 -2.71 -2.44
N ILE A 296 -4.95 -2.75 -2.57
CA ILE A 296 -4.28 -3.35 -3.72
C ILE A 296 -4.49 -4.87 -3.75
N ILE A 297 -4.35 -5.56 -2.61
CA ILE A 297 -4.53 -7.00 -2.47
C ILE A 297 -5.97 -7.37 -2.80
N ASN A 298 -6.93 -6.61 -2.30
CA ASN A 298 -8.35 -6.81 -2.65
C ASN A 298 -8.59 -6.71 -4.16
N GLY A 299 -7.82 -5.90 -4.89
CA GLY A 299 -7.88 -5.75 -6.34
C GLY A 299 -7.06 -6.80 -7.14
N PHE A 300 -6.40 -7.76 -6.51
CA PHE A 300 -5.63 -8.79 -7.23
C PHE A 300 -6.54 -9.73 -8.02
N ALA A 301 -6.15 -10.00 -9.26
CA ALA A 301 -6.80 -11.01 -10.09
C ALA A 301 -6.45 -12.43 -9.61
N LEU A 302 -7.41 -13.34 -9.77
CA LEU A 302 -7.23 -14.75 -9.48
C LEU A 302 -6.89 -15.53 -10.77
N PRO A 303 -6.04 -16.56 -10.66
CA PRO A 303 -5.31 -17.03 -9.48
C PRO A 303 -4.19 -16.06 -9.07
N LEU A 304 -3.83 -16.06 -7.78
CA LEU A 304 -2.74 -15.23 -7.26
C LEU A 304 -1.41 -15.59 -7.92
N LYS A 305 -0.65 -14.56 -8.32
CA LYS A 305 0.69 -14.74 -8.86
C LYS A 305 1.68 -15.16 -7.77
N GLU A 306 2.73 -15.89 -8.13
CA GLU A 306 3.78 -16.28 -7.19
C GLU A 306 4.47 -15.10 -6.52
N GLU A 307 4.65 -13.97 -7.23
CA GLU A 307 5.18 -12.74 -6.63
C GLU A 307 4.34 -12.24 -5.45
N HIS A 308 3.01 -12.41 -5.52
CA HIS A 308 2.10 -12.02 -4.43
C HIS A 308 2.20 -12.97 -3.23
N LYS A 309 2.31 -14.28 -3.47
CA LYS A 309 2.50 -15.28 -2.42
C LYS A 309 3.85 -15.11 -1.72
N LEU A 310 4.90 -14.81 -2.48
CA LEU A 310 6.22 -14.51 -1.92
C LEU A 310 6.20 -13.23 -1.08
N PHE A 311 5.43 -12.22 -1.48
CA PHE A 311 5.24 -11.01 -0.69
C PHE A 311 4.56 -11.31 0.65
N LEU A 312 3.50 -12.14 0.66
CA LEU A 312 2.86 -12.60 1.90
C LEU A 312 3.89 -13.24 2.84
N VAL A 313 4.66 -14.22 2.34
CA VAL A 313 5.58 -15.02 3.16
C VAL A 313 6.79 -14.23 3.63
N ARG A 314 7.35 -13.36 2.77
CA ARG A 314 8.63 -12.68 3.04
C ARG A 314 8.49 -11.30 3.66
N ALA A 315 7.33 -10.65 3.52
CA ALA A 315 7.09 -9.33 4.06
C ALA A 315 5.95 -9.29 5.09
N LEU A 316 4.72 -9.69 4.73
CA LEU A 316 3.58 -9.53 5.61
C LEU A 316 3.66 -10.41 6.87
N ILE A 317 3.94 -11.70 6.72
CA ILE A 317 4.10 -12.60 7.88
C ILE A 317 5.23 -12.12 8.81
N PRO A 318 6.44 -11.74 8.33
CA PRO A 318 7.49 -11.21 9.20
C PRO A 318 7.18 -9.87 9.89
N LEU A 319 6.20 -9.09 9.41
CA LEU A 319 5.74 -7.86 10.08
C LEU A 319 5.13 -8.13 11.48
N HIS A 320 4.89 -9.38 11.84
CA HIS A 320 4.47 -9.78 13.19
C HIS A 320 5.64 -9.76 14.21
N LYS A 321 6.89 -9.72 13.73
CA LYS A 321 8.09 -9.77 14.58
C LYS A 321 8.33 -8.48 15.39
N PRO A 322 8.21 -7.23 14.81
CA PRO A 322 8.56 -6.01 15.50
C PRO A 322 7.78 -5.77 16.79
N LYS A 323 8.44 -5.14 17.78
CA LYS A 323 7.82 -4.84 19.08
C LYS A 323 6.65 -3.87 18.98
N CYS A 324 6.69 -2.96 18.00
CA CYS A 324 5.65 -1.93 17.76
C CYS A 324 4.45 -2.41 16.94
N ILE A 325 4.27 -3.72 16.76
CA ILE A 325 3.13 -4.30 16.03
C ILE A 325 1.75 -3.73 16.45
N PRO A 326 1.45 -3.38 17.71
CA PRO A 326 0.15 -2.81 18.07
C PRO A 326 -0.23 -1.57 17.28
N MET A 327 0.73 -0.82 16.77
CA MET A 327 0.48 0.41 16.00
C MET A 327 -0.12 0.14 14.60
N TYR A 328 0.06 -1.05 14.04
CA TYR A 328 -0.37 -1.39 12.68
C TYR A 328 -0.99 -2.79 12.54
N HIS A 329 -1.20 -3.49 13.65
CA HIS A 329 -1.70 -4.86 13.65
C HIS A 329 -3.03 -5.01 12.92
N GLN A 330 -3.96 -4.08 13.12
CA GLN A 330 -5.29 -4.12 12.49
C GLN A 330 -5.19 -4.09 10.96
N GLN A 331 -4.31 -3.26 10.41
CA GLN A 331 -4.10 -3.15 8.97
C GLN A 331 -3.38 -4.39 8.44
N LEU A 332 -2.46 -4.95 9.23
CA LEU A 332 -1.73 -6.17 8.88
C LEU A 332 -2.67 -7.37 8.84
N SER A 333 -3.48 -7.58 9.89
CA SER A 333 -4.50 -8.66 9.96
C SER A 333 -5.43 -8.61 8.76
N TYR A 334 -5.94 -7.41 8.43
CA TYR A 334 -6.77 -7.23 7.24
C TYR A 334 -6.08 -7.68 5.95
N CYS A 335 -4.80 -7.29 5.76
CA CYS A 335 -4.03 -7.71 4.58
C CYS A 335 -3.85 -9.23 4.52
N ILE A 336 -3.56 -9.86 5.65
CA ILE A 336 -3.39 -11.32 5.78
C ILE A 336 -4.69 -12.05 5.45
N THR A 337 -5.80 -11.63 6.05
CA THR A 337 -7.12 -12.24 5.82
C THR A 337 -7.54 -12.13 4.36
N GLN A 338 -7.28 -10.98 3.71
CA GLN A 338 -7.53 -10.81 2.27
C GLN A 338 -6.76 -11.80 1.38
N PHE A 339 -5.55 -12.21 1.77
CA PHE A 339 -4.80 -13.24 1.05
C PHE A 339 -5.45 -14.62 1.21
N VAL A 340 -5.88 -14.98 2.43
CA VAL A 340 -6.53 -16.27 2.71
C VAL A 340 -7.89 -16.37 2.03
N GLU A 341 -8.69 -15.30 2.05
CA GLU A 341 -9.96 -15.22 1.32
C GLU A 341 -9.81 -15.43 -0.19
N LYS A 342 -8.69 -14.95 -0.76
CA LYS A 342 -8.42 -15.10 -2.20
C LYS A 342 -7.85 -16.45 -2.60
N ASP A 343 -7.05 -17.08 -1.73
CA ASP A 343 -6.45 -18.39 -1.94
C ASP A 343 -6.40 -19.13 -0.59
N CYS A 344 -7.43 -19.91 -0.30
CA CYS A 344 -7.57 -20.66 0.96
C CYS A 344 -6.36 -21.60 1.23
N LYS A 345 -5.63 -22.03 0.19
CA LYS A 345 -4.42 -22.84 0.34
C LYS A 345 -3.29 -22.14 1.10
N LEU A 346 -3.36 -20.82 1.24
CA LEU A 346 -2.40 -20.02 2.00
C LEU A 346 -2.64 -20.06 3.51
N ALA A 347 -3.81 -20.55 3.97
CA ALA A 347 -4.18 -20.57 5.37
C ALA A 347 -3.19 -21.34 6.25
N ASP A 348 -2.74 -22.54 5.85
CA ASP A 348 -1.71 -23.29 6.57
C ASP A 348 -0.41 -22.49 6.74
N THR A 349 0.04 -21.82 5.67
CA THR A 349 1.25 -21.01 5.69
C THR A 349 1.11 -19.80 6.62
N VAL A 350 -0.04 -19.13 6.61
CA VAL A 350 -0.34 -17.99 7.47
C VAL A 350 -0.40 -18.42 8.94
N ILE A 351 -1.17 -19.46 9.27
CA ILE A 351 -1.32 -19.97 10.64
C ILE A 351 0.05 -20.37 11.21
N ARG A 352 0.86 -21.11 10.45
CA ARG A 352 2.23 -21.45 10.88
C ARG A 352 3.11 -20.22 11.05
N GLY A 353 2.92 -19.20 10.22
CA GLY A 353 3.61 -17.91 10.35
C GLY A 353 3.27 -17.18 11.64
N LEU A 354 1.99 -17.09 12.00
CA LEU A 354 1.52 -16.51 13.26
C LEU A 354 2.09 -17.29 14.46
N LEU A 355 2.02 -18.64 14.42
CA LEU A 355 2.58 -19.49 15.47
C LEU A 355 4.10 -19.31 15.65
N LYS A 356 4.83 -19.02 14.57
CA LYS A 356 6.28 -18.78 14.62
C LYS A 356 6.64 -17.50 15.36
N TYR A 357 5.83 -16.45 15.22
CA TYR A 357 6.07 -15.14 15.82
C TYR A 357 5.22 -14.89 17.06
N TRP A 358 4.65 -15.93 17.64
CA TRP A 358 3.75 -15.86 18.80
C TRP A 358 4.39 -15.11 19.98
N PRO A 359 3.77 -14.06 20.53
CA PRO A 359 4.38 -13.21 21.55
C PRO A 359 4.18 -13.79 22.96
N ILE A 360 4.84 -14.88 23.30
CA ILE A 360 4.66 -15.67 24.55
C ILE A 360 4.78 -14.82 25.82
N THR A 361 5.58 -13.75 25.81
CA THR A 361 5.86 -12.91 26.99
C THR A 361 4.99 -11.67 27.10
N ASN A 362 4.05 -11.45 26.18
CA ASN A 362 3.21 -10.26 26.12
C ASN A 362 1.75 -10.61 25.87
N SER A 363 0.98 -10.71 26.97
CA SER A 363 -0.42 -11.12 26.92
C SER A 363 -1.32 -10.20 26.09
N SER A 364 -1.07 -8.89 26.11
CA SER A 364 -1.84 -7.94 25.27
C SER A 364 -1.63 -8.21 23.78
N LYS A 365 -0.41 -8.57 23.37
CA LYS A 365 -0.12 -8.97 22.00
C LYS A 365 -0.68 -10.37 21.68
N GLU A 366 -0.68 -11.31 22.65
CA GLU A 366 -1.31 -12.60 22.47
C GLU A 366 -2.80 -12.48 22.14
N VAL A 367 -3.52 -11.56 22.80
CA VAL A 367 -4.93 -11.28 22.49
C VAL A 367 -5.11 -10.78 21.06
N MET A 368 -4.22 -9.90 20.57
CA MET A 368 -4.25 -9.43 19.18
C MET A 368 -4.03 -10.61 18.19
N PHE A 369 -3.06 -11.47 18.47
CA PHE A 369 -2.78 -12.63 17.61
C PHE A 369 -3.91 -13.66 17.64
N LEU A 370 -4.58 -13.83 18.78
CA LEU A 370 -5.77 -14.67 18.88
C LEU A 370 -6.91 -14.13 18.01
N GLY A 371 -7.15 -12.81 18.03
CA GLY A 371 -8.16 -12.20 17.16
C GLY A 371 -7.85 -12.36 15.67
N GLU A 372 -6.60 -12.16 15.27
CA GLU A 372 -6.18 -12.41 13.89
C GLU A 372 -6.29 -13.90 13.50
N LEU A 373 -5.91 -14.78 14.42
CA LEU A 373 -6.03 -16.23 14.22
C LEU A 373 -7.48 -16.64 14.02
N GLU A 374 -8.43 -16.05 14.75
CA GLU A 374 -9.86 -16.29 14.59
C GLU A 374 -10.32 -15.88 13.18
N GLU A 375 -9.99 -14.66 12.72
CA GLU A 375 -10.33 -14.19 11.38
C GLU A 375 -9.75 -15.10 10.27
N VAL A 376 -8.51 -15.56 10.44
CA VAL A 376 -7.85 -16.47 9.49
C VAL A 376 -8.52 -17.84 9.49
N LEU A 377 -8.87 -18.35 10.67
CA LEU A 377 -9.53 -19.65 10.81
C LEU A 377 -10.93 -19.65 10.18
N GLU A 378 -11.71 -18.56 10.30
CA GLU A 378 -13.01 -18.42 9.64
C GLU A 378 -12.92 -18.58 8.12
N ALA A 379 -11.82 -18.12 7.51
CA ALA A 379 -11.56 -18.25 6.08
C ALA A 379 -10.87 -19.57 5.70
N THR A 380 -10.51 -20.44 6.68
CA THR A 380 -9.73 -21.68 6.46
C THR A 380 -10.63 -22.85 6.09
N GLN A 381 -10.28 -23.56 5.02
CA GLN A 381 -10.98 -24.77 4.60
C GLN A 381 -10.47 -26.01 5.38
N PRO A 382 -11.30 -27.08 5.50
CA PRO A 382 -10.95 -28.28 6.25
C PRO A 382 -9.61 -28.94 5.89
N PRO A 383 -9.21 -29.05 4.61
CA PRO A 383 -7.92 -29.66 4.26
C PRO A 383 -6.72 -28.86 4.77
N GLU A 384 -6.78 -27.54 4.70
CA GLU A 384 -5.73 -26.65 5.18
C GLU A 384 -5.66 -26.64 6.70
N PHE A 385 -6.82 -26.67 7.36
CA PHE A 385 -6.91 -26.79 8.81
C PHE A 385 -6.25 -28.09 9.32
N GLN A 386 -6.51 -29.22 8.68
CA GLN A 386 -5.90 -30.49 9.06
C GLN A 386 -4.36 -30.47 9.03
N ARG A 387 -3.76 -29.71 8.11
CA ARG A 387 -2.30 -29.60 7.99
C ARG A 387 -1.67 -28.85 9.17
N CYS A 388 -2.35 -27.84 9.70
CA CYS A 388 -1.84 -26.99 10.80
C CYS A 388 -2.43 -27.37 12.17
N MET A 389 -3.37 -28.31 12.25
CA MET A 389 -4.12 -28.63 13.46
C MET A 389 -3.24 -28.93 14.67
N VAL A 390 -2.22 -29.77 14.52
CA VAL A 390 -1.36 -30.22 15.64
C VAL A 390 -0.58 -29.04 16.26
N PRO A 391 0.20 -28.21 15.51
CA PRO A 391 0.87 -27.07 16.09
C PRO A 391 -0.10 -26.00 16.60
N LEU A 392 -1.25 -25.83 15.95
CA LEU A 392 -2.30 -24.91 16.37
C LEU A 392 -2.86 -25.28 17.75
N PHE A 393 -3.33 -26.52 17.94
CA PHE A 393 -3.88 -26.95 19.24
C PHE A 393 -2.83 -26.99 20.35
N ARG A 394 -1.57 -27.24 20.02
CA ARG A 394 -0.48 -27.11 21.00
C ARG A 394 -0.36 -25.67 21.52
N GLN A 395 -0.46 -24.68 20.63
CA GLN A 395 -0.42 -23.27 21.03
C GLN A 395 -1.69 -22.85 21.78
N ILE A 396 -2.86 -23.26 21.31
CA ILE A 396 -4.14 -23.03 22.01
C ILE A 396 -4.10 -23.63 23.43
N GLY A 397 -3.56 -24.83 23.60
CA GLY A 397 -3.39 -25.46 24.91
C GLY A 397 -2.49 -24.65 25.86
N ARG A 398 -1.42 -24.02 25.34
CA ARG A 398 -0.58 -23.09 26.13
C ARG A 398 -1.36 -21.85 26.56
N CYS A 399 -2.12 -21.25 25.64
CA CYS A 399 -2.93 -20.05 25.92
C CYS A 399 -4.03 -20.35 26.97
N LEU A 400 -4.64 -21.53 26.95
CA LEU A 400 -5.61 -21.96 27.96
C LEU A 400 -5.00 -22.06 29.36
N SER A 401 -3.71 -22.39 29.46
CA SER A 401 -2.96 -22.46 30.72
C SER A 401 -2.38 -21.10 31.12
N SER A 402 -2.68 -20.03 30.39
CA SER A 402 -2.23 -18.67 30.71
C SER A 402 -2.92 -18.15 31.96
N SER A 403 -2.17 -17.50 32.82
CA SER A 403 -2.71 -16.79 34.02
C SER A 403 -3.48 -15.51 33.63
N HIS A 404 -3.38 -15.05 32.40
CA HIS A 404 -4.04 -13.83 31.93
C HIS A 404 -5.47 -14.15 31.50
N PHE A 405 -6.45 -13.56 32.20
CA PHE A 405 -7.89 -13.85 32.00
C PHE A 405 -8.35 -13.68 30.56
N GLN A 406 -7.98 -12.60 29.88
CA GLN A 406 -8.40 -12.34 28.51
C GLN A 406 -7.86 -13.39 27.53
N VAL A 407 -6.60 -13.81 27.68
CA VAL A 407 -6.00 -14.86 26.85
C VAL A 407 -6.72 -16.17 27.03
N GLY A 408 -6.97 -16.60 28.28
CA GLY A 408 -7.67 -17.83 28.61
C GLY A 408 -9.13 -17.84 28.12
N SER A 409 -9.85 -16.74 28.34
CA SER A 409 -11.27 -16.61 27.94
C SER A 409 -11.43 -16.64 26.42
N PHE A 410 -10.65 -15.84 25.70
CA PHE A 410 -10.70 -15.76 24.23
C PHE A 410 -10.32 -17.12 23.59
N THR A 411 -9.29 -17.75 24.12
CA THR A 411 -8.85 -19.07 23.66
C THR A 411 -9.91 -20.15 23.90
N SER A 412 -10.65 -20.07 25.01
CA SER A 412 -11.74 -21.02 25.30
C SER A 412 -12.87 -20.90 24.28
N PHE A 413 -13.17 -19.69 23.82
CA PHE A 413 -14.16 -19.43 22.76
C PHE A 413 -13.73 -20.05 21.42
N ILE A 414 -12.50 -19.79 20.97
CA ILE A 414 -11.94 -20.37 19.75
C ILE A 414 -11.97 -21.91 19.80
N ARG A 415 -11.58 -22.50 20.94
CA ARG A 415 -11.60 -23.95 21.14
C ARG A 415 -13.02 -24.52 21.02
N LEU A 416 -14.00 -23.88 21.68
CA LEU A 416 -15.40 -24.33 21.64
C LEU A 416 -15.93 -24.31 20.21
N PHE A 417 -15.73 -23.21 19.49
CA PHE A 417 -16.18 -23.03 18.12
C PHE A 417 -15.61 -24.09 17.18
N TYR A 418 -14.29 -24.31 17.21
CA TYR A 418 -13.64 -25.25 16.31
C TYR A 418 -13.82 -26.71 16.72
N CYS A 419 -13.92 -27.04 18.02
CA CYS A 419 -14.27 -28.39 18.45
C CYS A 419 -15.70 -28.75 18.02
N CYS A 420 -16.66 -27.85 18.17
CA CYS A 420 -18.04 -28.07 17.69
C CYS A 420 -18.10 -28.19 16.17
N PHE A 421 -17.38 -27.34 15.43
CA PHE A 421 -17.32 -27.37 13.97
C PHE A 421 -16.68 -28.68 13.44
N HIS A 422 -15.57 -29.12 14.05
CA HIS A 422 -14.95 -30.43 13.69
C HIS A 422 -15.79 -31.62 14.06
N LEU A 423 -16.46 -31.60 15.19
CA LEU A 423 -17.40 -32.65 15.56
C LEU A 423 -18.55 -32.73 14.55
N LEU A 424 -19.09 -31.58 14.13
CA LEU A 424 -20.11 -31.51 13.11
C LEU A 424 -19.63 -32.07 11.76
N LEU A 425 -18.43 -31.67 11.32
CA LEU A 425 -17.83 -32.21 10.08
C LEU A 425 -17.52 -33.69 10.17
N PHE A 426 -17.09 -34.19 11.32
CA PHE A 426 -16.90 -35.61 11.54
C PHE A 426 -18.21 -36.39 11.47
N LEU A 427 -19.28 -35.88 12.13
CA LEU A 427 -20.63 -36.47 12.07
C LEU A 427 -21.19 -36.44 10.65
N LEU A 428 -20.99 -35.34 9.89
CA LEU A 428 -21.40 -35.28 8.48
C LEU A 428 -20.66 -36.32 7.62
N ARG A 429 -19.35 -36.52 7.82
CA ARG A 429 -18.60 -37.55 7.09
C ARG A 429 -19.03 -38.98 7.46
N VAL A 430 -19.34 -39.22 8.73
CA VAL A 430 -19.88 -40.52 9.18
C VAL A 430 -21.25 -40.74 8.53
N TYR A 431 -22.10 -39.71 8.50
CA TYR A 431 -23.41 -39.77 7.84
C TYR A 431 -23.29 -40.03 6.34
N GLU A 432 -22.37 -39.34 5.63
CA GLU A 432 -22.09 -39.58 4.21
C GLU A 432 -21.56 -41.01 3.96
N ALA A 433 -20.70 -41.53 4.83
CA ALA A 433 -20.21 -42.88 4.73
C ALA A 433 -21.32 -43.90 4.95
N GLU A 434 -22.23 -43.71 5.93
CA GLU A 434 -23.38 -44.57 6.18
C GLU A 434 -24.40 -44.55 5.03
N THR A 435 -24.63 -43.32 4.44
CA THR A 435 -25.54 -43.23 3.27
C THR A 435 -24.94 -43.88 2.03
N CYS A 436 -23.62 -43.81 1.82
CA CYS A 436 -22.94 -44.49 0.74
C CYS A 436 -22.99 -46.02 0.92
N PHE A 437 -22.79 -46.52 2.15
CA PHE A 437 -22.91 -47.91 2.47
C PHE A 437 -24.34 -48.46 2.27
N HIS A 438 -25.35 -47.67 2.60
CA HIS A 438 -26.75 -48.02 2.36
C HIS A 438 -27.11 -48.06 0.86
N CYS A 439 -26.49 -47.19 0.04
CA CYS A 439 -26.67 -47.21 -1.42
C CYS A 439 -25.98 -48.46 -2.05
N GLU A 440 -24.81 -48.87 -1.56
CA GLU A 440 -24.14 -50.07 -2.04
C GLU A 440 -24.90 -51.36 -1.66
N VAL A 441 -25.38 -51.44 -0.42
CA VAL A 441 -26.16 -52.60 0.04
C VAL A 441 -27.52 -52.70 -0.67
N SER A 442 -28.15 -51.58 -1.00
CA SER A 442 -29.40 -51.62 -1.78
C SER A 442 -29.18 -51.99 -3.25
N ASN A 443 -28.05 -51.63 -3.86
CA ASN A 443 -27.69 -52.04 -5.21
C ASN A 443 -27.32 -53.53 -5.31
N GLU A 444 -26.69 -54.13 -4.29
CA GLU A 444 -26.43 -55.55 -4.26
C GLU A 444 -27.71 -56.35 -4.07
N SER A 445 -28.70 -55.85 -3.31
CA SER A 445 -29.99 -56.54 -3.14
C SER A 445 -30.85 -56.51 -4.41
N TRP A 446 -30.69 -55.56 -5.30
CA TRP A 446 -31.36 -55.52 -6.60
C TRP A 446 -30.71 -56.46 -7.64
N SER A 447 -29.40 -56.68 -7.54
CA SER A 447 -28.71 -57.61 -8.47
C SER A 447 -29.00 -59.09 -8.20
N LEU A 448 -29.42 -59.44 -6.97
CA LEU A 448 -29.80 -60.83 -6.59
C LEU A 448 -31.26 -61.20 -6.95
N ASN A 449 -32.13 -60.23 -7.30
CA ASN A 449 -33.51 -60.49 -7.64
C ASN A 449 -33.83 -60.53 -9.15
N VAL A 450 -32.82 -60.48 -10.02
CA VAL A 450 -32.99 -60.50 -11.50
C VAL A 450 -32.49 -61.82 -12.11
N SER A 451 -32.10 -62.84 -11.29
CA SER A 451 -31.69 -64.16 -11.77
C SER A 451 -32.59 -65.26 -11.21
N HIS A 452 -33.89 -65.16 -11.46
CA HIS A 452 -34.87 -66.28 -11.42
C HIS A 452 -35.91 -66.12 -12.52
#